data_7fe274f615ba9c2ed06dcf5f8ea7117f
#
_entry.id   7fe274f615ba9c2ed06dcf5f8ea7117f
#
_cell.length_a   1.000
_cell.length_b   1.000
_cell.length_c   1.000
_cell.angle_alpha   90.00
_cell.angle_beta   90.00
_cell.angle_gamma   90.00
#
_symmetry.space_group_name_H-M   'P 1'
#
loop_
_entity.id
_entity.type
_entity.pdbx_description
1 polymer ?
#
loop_
_entity_poly.entity_id
_entity_poly.type
_entity_poly.pdbx_seq_one_letter_code
_entity_poly.pdbx_strand_id
1 'polypeptide(L)'
;MKTLSTAKSHGGIQGVYTHASDACACDMTFAVFVPPQAADGPCPVLWYLSGLTCTHANVMEKGEYRRLAAELGLIVVCPDTSPRGEDVPDERDNWQFGSGAGFYLDATQEPFARNYRMYSYVAQELPALIAREFPADMTRQGIFGHSMGGHGAL
;
A
#
# COMPACT_ATOMS: atom_id res chain seq x y z
N MET A 1 -6.74 -5.98 11.46
CA MET A 1 -6.60 -4.64 10.86
C MET A 1 -7.22 -3.59 11.76
N LYS A 2 -6.62 -2.41 11.88
CA LYS A 2 -7.11 -1.26 12.66
C LYS A 2 -7.28 -0.06 11.73
N THR A 3 -8.41 0.64 11.82
CA THR A 3 -8.65 1.89 11.11
C THR A 3 -7.97 3.05 11.84
N LEU A 4 -7.13 3.80 11.16
CA LEU A 4 -6.48 5.00 11.68
C LEU A 4 -7.29 6.26 11.37
N SER A 5 -7.81 6.38 10.16
CA SER A 5 -8.70 7.47 9.75
C SER A 5 -9.59 7.08 8.59
N THR A 6 -10.73 7.77 8.45
CA THR A 6 -11.59 7.70 7.26
C THR A 6 -12.16 9.08 6.94
N ALA A 7 -12.34 9.34 5.65
CA ALA A 7 -12.98 10.56 5.13
C ALA A 7 -13.87 10.25 3.93
N LYS A 8 -15.00 10.92 3.81
CA LYS A 8 -15.83 10.86 2.60
C LYS A 8 -15.16 11.66 1.47
N SER A 9 -15.12 11.08 0.27
CA SER A 9 -14.56 11.75 -0.91
C SER A 9 -15.26 11.21 -2.16
N HIS A 10 -15.78 12.09 -3.01
CA HIS A 10 -16.44 11.76 -4.29
C HIS A 10 -17.48 10.63 -4.19
N GLY A 11 -18.27 10.63 -3.12
CA GLY A 11 -19.28 9.59 -2.84
C GLY A 11 -18.71 8.27 -2.28
N GLY A 12 -17.41 8.07 -2.31
CA GLY A 12 -16.72 6.94 -1.71
C GLY A 12 -16.07 7.27 -0.37
N ILE A 13 -15.19 6.37 0.09
CA ILE A 13 -14.49 6.49 1.38
C ILE A 13 -12.99 6.33 1.14
N GLN A 14 -12.22 7.33 1.56
CA GLN A 14 -10.77 7.23 1.70
C GLN A 14 -10.44 6.82 3.13
N GLY A 15 -9.78 5.69 3.31
CA GLY A 15 -9.33 5.21 4.62
C GLY A 15 -7.82 5.07 4.70
N VAL A 16 -7.30 5.13 5.93
CA VAL A 16 -5.93 4.74 6.29
C VAL A 16 -6.02 3.67 7.36
N TYR A 17 -5.28 2.60 7.16
CA TYR A 17 -5.34 1.40 7.98
C TYR A 17 -3.95 0.93 8.36
N THR A 18 -3.88 0.19 9.47
CA THR A 18 -2.66 -0.51 9.88
C THR A 18 -2.97 -1.95 10.29
N HIS A 19 -2.00 -2.83 10.13
CA HIS A 19 -2.09 -4.20 10.62
C HIS A 19 -0.71 -4.74 10.97
N ALA A 20 -0.66 -5.69 11.89
CA ALA A 20 0.54 -6.47 12.11
C ALA A 20 0.80 -7.32 10.87
N SER A 21 1.95 -7.11 10.23
CA SER A 21 2.38 -7.85 9.05
C SER A 21 3.28 -9.01 9.47
N ASP A 22 2.92 -10.21 9.03
CA ASP A 22 3.76 -11.40 9.20
C ASP A 22 4.97 -11.34 8.27
N ALA A 23 4.78 -10.83 7.04
CA ALA A 23 5.86 -10.70 6.07
C ALA A 23 6.94 -9.71 6.53
N CYS A 24 6.54 -8.55 7.05
CA CYS A 24 7.46 -7.50 7.47
C CYS A 24 7.82 -7.55 8.96
N ALA A 25 7.20 -8.44 9.74
CA ALA A 25 7.40 -8.59 11.19
C ALA A 25 7.28 -7.25 11.96
N CYS A 26 6.38 -6.37 11.52
CA CYS A 26 6.08 -5.07 12.14
C CYS A 26 4.69 -4.60 11.72
N ASP A 27 4.21 -3.51 12.29
CA ASP A 27 2.98 -2.87 11.84
C ASP A 27 3.20 -2.19 10.48
N MET A 28 2.38 -2.55 9.49
CA MET A 28 2.37 -1.94 8.17
C MET A 28 1.15 -1.06 7.97
N THR A 29 1.36 0.11 7.39
CA THR A 29 0.31 1.08 7.11
C THR A 29 0.03 1.17 5.61
N PHE A 30 -1.24 1.33 5.24
CA PHE A 30 -1.67 1.49 3.86
C PHE A 30 -2.94 2.34 3.77
N ALA A 31 -3.15 2.96 2.62
CA ALA A 31 -4.37 3.70 2.33
C ALA A 31 -5.23 2.92 1.32
N VAL A 32 -6.56 3.03 1.48
CA VAL A 32 -7.54 2.45 0.53
C VAL A 32 -8.60 3.49 0.22
N PHE A 33 -8.87 3.70 -1.05
CA PHE A 33 -10.09 4.37 -1.51
C PHE A 33 -11.09 3.32 -1.96
N VAL A 34 -12.28 3.36 -1.40
CA VAL A 34 -13.42 2.50 -1.77
C VAL A 34 -14.44 3.36 -2.51
N PRO A 35 -14.74 3.07 -3.79
CA PRO A 35 -15.68 3.86 -4.58
C PRO A 35 -17.12 3.62 -4.16
N PRO A 36 -18.07 4.53 -4.50
CA PRO A 36 -19.48 4.37 -4.12
C PRO A 36 -20.12 3.09 -4.71
N GLN A 37 -19.67 2.60 -5.86
CA GLN A 37 -20.17 1.37 -6.51
C GLN A 37 -19.92 0.10 -5.68
N ALA A 38 -19.02 0.17 -4.71
CA ALA A 38 -18.78 -0.93 -3.78
C ALA A 38 -20.01 -1.29 -2.90
N ALA A 39 -21.02 -0.41 -2.86
CA ALA A 39 -22.31 -0.72 -2.24
C ALA A 39 -23.14 -1.71 -3.06
N ASP A 40 -22.91 -1.79 -4.37
CA ASP A 40 -23.66 -2.64 -5.31
C ASP A 40 -22.95 -3.98 -5.59
N GLY A 41 -21.68 -4.10 -5.22
CA GLY A 41 -20.89 -5.32 -5.41
C GLY A 41 -19.38 -5.12 -5.44
N PRO A 42 -18.60 -6.20 -5.59
CA PRO A 42 -17.14 -6.12 -5.60
C PRO A 42 -16.60 -5.28 -6.78
N CYS A 43 -15.63 -4.42 -6.48
CA CYS A 43 -14.99 -3.52 -7.44
C CYS A 43 -13.57 -3.98 -7.79
N PRO A 44 -13.09 -3.71 -9.03
CA PRO A 44 -11.71 -3.98 -9.41
C PRO A 44 -10.72 -3.22 -8.52
N VAL A 45 -9.51 -3.76 -8.38
CA VAL A 45 -8.47 -3.20 -7.53
C VAL A 45 -7.34 -2.63 -8.37
N LEU A 46 -6.94 -1.41 -8.06
CA LEU A 46 -5.78 -0.75 -8.64
C LEU A 46 -4.74 -0.49 -7.54
N TRP A 47 -3.57 -1.11 -7.67
CA TRP A 47 -2.45 -0.96 -6.77
C TRP A 47 -1.56 0.19 -7.21
N TYR A 48 -1.26 1.12 -6.31
CA TYR A 48 -0.30 2.19 -6.55
C TYR A 48 0.93 2.01 -5.66
N LEU A 49 2.09 1.92 -6.27
CA LEU A 49 3.38 1.83 -5.60
C LEU A 49 4.09 3.18 -5.62
N SER A 50 4.35 3.74 -4.44
CA SER A 50 5.03 5.04 -4.28
C SER A 50 6.54 4.95 -4.55
N GLY A 51 7.14 6.10 -4.82
CA GLY A 51 8.57 6.24 -5.03
C GLY A 51 9.40 6.22 -3.75
N LEU A 52 10.72 6.32 -3.93
CA LEU A 52 11.70 6.35 -2.85
C LEU A 52 11.38 7.49 -1.85
N THR A 53 11.59 7.23 -0.56
CA THR A 53 11.31 8.11 0.58
C THR A 53 9.83 8.41 0.87
N CYS A 54 8.91 7.98 0.00
CA CYS A 54 7.48 8.18 0.19
C CYS A 54 6.89 7.17 1.20
N THR A 55 5.62 7.43 1.54
CA THR A 55 4.73 6.54 2.28
C THR A 55 3.42 6.35 1.51
N HIS A 56 2.45 5.65 2.09
CA HIS A 56 1.07 5.60 1.59
C HIS A 56 0.42 6.98 1.44
N ALA A 57 0.86 7.98 2.23
CA ALA A 57 0.25 9.29 2.31
C ALA A 57 0.56 10.19 1.10
N ASN A 58 1.74 10.07 0.49
CA ASN A 58 2.16 10.99 -0.56
C ASN A 58 1.19 11.03 -1.74
N VAL A 59 0.81 9.90 -2.29
CA VAL A 59 -0.17 9.86 -3.39
C VAL A 59 -1.58 10.17 -2.90
N MET A 60 -1.95 9.72 -1.72
CA MET A 60 -3.26 10.00 -1.12
C MET A 60 -3.50 11.50 -0.95
N GLU A 61 -2.48 12.26 -0.56
CA GLU A 61 -2.59 13.71 -0.31
C GLU A 61 -2.40 14.55 -1.58
N LYS A 62 -1.58 14.11 -2.53
CA LYS A 62 -1.13 14.92 -3.67
C LYS A 62 -1.53 14.38 -5.04
N GLY A 63 -1.90 13.12 -5.15
CA GLY A 63 -2.15 12.45 -6.43
C GLY A 63 -3.56 12.65 -7.00
N GLU A 64 -4.52 13.10 -6.20
CA GLU A 64 -5.95 13.32 -6.54
C GLU A 64 -6.55 12.28 -7.52
N TYR A 65 -6.40 11.02 -7.19
CA TYR A 65 -6.95 9.90 -7.95
C TYR A 65 -8.42 9.61 -7.65
N ARG A 66 -8.96 10.08 -6.52
CA ARG A 66 -10.24 9.67 -5.94
C ARG A 66 -11.43 10.00 -6.84
N ARG A 67 -11.39 11.14 -7.54
CA ARG A 67 -12.47 11.50 -8.47
C ARG A 67 -12.59 10.48 -9.59
N LEU A 68 -11.50 10.19 -10.28
CA LEU A 68 -11.51 9.21 -11.38
C LEU A 68 -11.79 7.79 -10.87
N ALA A 69 -11.23 7.40 -9.72
CA ALA A 69 -11.50 6.11 -9.11
C ALA A 69 -12.99 5.93 -8.77
N ALA A 70 -13.65 6.99 -8.29
CA ALA A 70 -15.10 6.97 -8.06
C ALA A 70 -15.90 6.88 -9.37
N GLU A 71 -15.51 7.64 -10.40
CA GLU A 71 -16.17 7.59 -11.71
C GLU A 71 -16.05 6.20 -12.36
N LEU A 72 -14.89 5.56 -12.23
CA LEU A 72 -14.57 4.26 -12.83
C LEU A 72 -14.96 3.05 -11.97
N GLY A 73 -15.35 3.26 -10.72
CA GLY A 73 -15.68 2.19 -9.78
C GLY A 73 -14.46 1.36 -9.35
N LEU A 74 -13.32 2.01 -9.11
CA LEU A 74 -12.06 1.35 -8.75
C LEU A 74 -11.75 1.49 -7.26
N ILE A 75 -11.43 0.39 -6.60
CA ILE A 75 -10.71 0.41 -5.33
C ILE A 75 -9.24 0.75 -5.63
N VAL A 76 -8.69 1.76 -4.94
CA VAL A 76 -7.27 2.10 -5.06
C VAL A 76 -6.57 1.81 -3.75
N VAL A 77 -5.52 0.99 -3.79
CA VAL A 77 -4.73 0.59 -2.63
C VAL A 77 -3.32 1.17 -2.75
N CYS A 78 -2.88 1.89 -1.72
CA CYS A 78 -1.57 2.53 -1.66
C CYS A 78 -0.84 2.02 -0.41
N PRO A 79 0.06 1.02 -0.51
CA PRO A 79 0.89 0.59 0.61
C PRO A 79 1.97 1.61 0.97
N ASP A 80 2.54 1.50 2.17
CA ASP A 80 3.82 2.13 2.49
C ASP A 80 4.93 1.53 1.62
N THR A 81 6.02 2.23 1.50
CA THR A 81 7.19 1.85 0.66
C THR A 81 8.20 0.99 1.38
N SER A 82 8.08 0.86 2.69
CA SER A 82 8.96 0.03 3.53
C SER A 82 8.30 -0.29 4.88
N PRO A 83 8.81 -1.28 5.61
CA PRO A 83 8.56 -1.40 7.04
C PRO A 83 9.10 -0.19 7.78
N ARG A 84 8.52 0.12 8.96
CA ARG A 84 8.91 1.21 9.86
C ARG A 84 8.65 0.80 11.30
N GLY A 85 9.45 1.30 12.23
CA GLY A 85 9.29 1.04 13.66
C GLY A 85 10.60 1.15 14.42
N GLU A 86 10.53 1.19 15.76
CA GLU A 86 11.71 1.28 16.61
C GLU A 86 12.59 0.04 16.50
N ASP A 87 11.98 -1.13 16.32
CA ASP A 87 12.66 -2.42 16.20
C ASP A 87 12.99 -2.82 14.74
N VAL A 88 12.73 -1.93 13.77
CA VAL A 88 13.02 -2.16 12.36
C VAL A 88 14.38 -1.55 12.03
N PRO A 89 15.33 -2.32 11.45
CA PRO A 89 16.61 -1.79 11.03
C PRO A 89 16.45 -0.61 10.07
N ASP A 90 17.26 0.44 10.27
CA ASP A 90 17.21 1.64 9.45
C ASP A 90 18.61 2.24 9.27
N GLU A 91 18.88 2.84 8.13
CA GLU A 91 20.09 3.63 7.86
C GLU A 91 19.72 5.11 7.70
N ARG A 92 19.50 5.78 8.82
CA ARG A 92 18.97 7.15 8.85
C ARG A 92 19.80 8.19 8.08
N ASP A 93 21.09 7.94 7.94
CA ASP A 93 22.02 8.82 7.23
C ASP A 93 22.09 8.52 5.71
N ASN A 94 21.40 7.48 5.26
CA ASN A 94 21.41 7.06 3.87
C ASN A 94 19.98 6.84 3.35
N TRP A 95 19.44 7.85 2.67
CA TRP A 95 18.08 7.82 2.12
C TRP A 95 17.83 6.72 1.07
N GLN A 96 18.88 6.04 0.58
CA GLN A 96 18.78 4.95 -0.38
C GLN A 96 18.61 3.58 0.28
N PHE A 97 18.71 3.50 1.61
CA PHE A 97 18.54 2.28 2.39
C PHE A 97 17.61 2.53 3.58
N GLY A 98 16.97 1.47 4.09
CA GLY A 98 16.12 1.58 5.25
C GLY A 98 14.74 2.15 4.95
N SER A 99 14.24 3.00 5.84
CA SER A 99 12.89 3.57 5.76
C SER A 99 12.65 4.34 4.47
N GLY A 100 11.60 3.97 3.75
CA GLY A 100 11.25 4.54 2.45
C GLY A 100 12.00 3.94 1.27
N ALA A 101 12.87 2.95 1.47
CA ALA A 101 13.73 2.34 0.47
C ALA A 101 13.58 0.81 0.41
N GLY A 102 12.34 0.31 0.46
CA GLY A 102 12.06 -1.13 0.41
C GLY A 102 12.15 -1.75 -0.99
N PHE A 103 12.19 -0.94 -2.03
CA PHE A 103 12.31 -1.33 -3.46
C PHE A 103 11.33 -2.41 -3.93
N TYR A 104 10.32 -2.73 -3.11
CA TYR A 104 9.33 -3.78 -3.35
C TYR A 104 9.97 -5.17 -3.59
N LEU A 105 11.10 -5.39 -2.93
CA LEU A 105 11.88 -6.64 -2.94
C LEU A 105 11.95 -7.25 -1.54
N ASP A 106 12.27 -8.53 -1.47
CA ASP A 106 12.61 -9.20 -0.23
C ASP A 106 14.13 -9.14 -0.01
N ALA A 107 14.56 -8.46 1.06
CA ALA A 107 15.96 -8.41 1.43
C ALA A 107 16.47 -9.80 1.83
N THR A 108 17.72 -10.11 1.46
CA THR A 108 18.35 -11.42 1.68
C THR A 108 19.48 -11.39 2.70
N GLN A 109 19.85 -10.20 3.19
CA GLN A 109 20.99 -10.02 4.10
C GLN A 109 20.56 -9.36 5.42
N GLU A 110 21.15 -9.80 6.51
CA GLU A 110 20.97 -9.17 7.81
C GLU A 110 21.64 -7.77 7.86
N PRO A 111 21.06 -6.84 8.62
CA PRO A 111 19.90 -6.99 9.51
C PRO A 111 18.54 -6.81 8.81
N PHE A 112 18.50 -6.55 7.50
CA PHE A 112 17.28 -6.17 6.80
C PHE A 112 16.38 -7.36 6.41
N ALA A 113 16.93 -8.58 6.26
CA ALA A 113 16.22 -9.75 5.75
C ALA A 113 14.94 -10.10 6.55
N ARG A 114 14.91 -9.76 7.83
CA ARG A 114 13.76 -10.04 8.70
C ARG A 114 12.54 -9.17 8.36
N ASN A 115 12.76 -7.88 8.10
CA ASN A 115 11.68 -6.90 8.02
C ASN A 115 11.43 -6.40 6.59
N TYR A 116 12.47 -6.23 5.77
CA TYR A 116 12.34 -5.67 4.43
C TYR A 116 11.92 -6.74 3.43
N ARG A 117 10.67 -7.21 3.56
CA ARG A 117 10.08 -8.24 2.70
C ARG A 117 8.91 -7.68 1.90
N MET A 118 9.18 -6.59 1.20
CA MET A 118 8.16 -5.82 0.51
C MET A 118 7.55 -6.52 -0.69
N TYR A 119 8.29 -7.42 -1.36
CA TYR A 119 7.71 -8.26 -2.41
C TYR A 119 6.66 -9.23 -1.81
N SER A 120 7.02 -9.99 -0.78
CA SER A 120 6.10 -10.88 -0.09
C SER A 120 4.88 -10.12 0.46
N TYR A 121 5.10 -8.92 0.99
CA TYR A 121 4.02 -8.08 1.50
C TYR A 121 3.05 -7.65 0.41
N VAL A 122 3.55 -7.02 -0.67
CA VAL A 122 2.71 -6.42 -1.73
C VAL A 122 2.11 -7.47 -2.66
N ALA A 123 2.84 -8.57 -2.93
CA ALA A 123 2.37 -9.59 -3.85
C ALA A 123 1.50 -10.67 -3.21
N GLN A 124 1.55 -10.86 -1.89
CA GLN A 124 0.88 -11.97 -1.23
C GLN A 124 0.03 -11.54 -0.01
N GLU A 125 0.65 -10.92 0.99
CA GLU A 125 -0.02 -10.65 2.27
C GLU A 125 -1.08 -9.56 2.15
N LEU A 126 -0.73 -8.40 1.59
CA LEU A 126 -1.66 -7.28 1.44
C LEU A 126 -2.83 -7.62 0.51
N PRO A 127 -2.66 -8.30 -0.64
CA PRO A 127 -3.77 -8.77 -1.46
C PRO A 127 -4.74 -9.69 -0.71
N ALA A 128 -4.24 -10.61 0.09
CA ALA A 128 -5.08 -11.49 0.91
C ALA A 128 -5.87 -10.69 1.98
N LEU A 129 -5.24 -9.68 2.56
CA LEU A 129 -5.91 -8.77 3.51
C LEU A 129 -7.01 -7.96 2.81
N ILE A 130 -6.73 -7.37 1.65
CA ILE A 130 -7.70 -6.57 0.87
C ILE A 130 -8.89 -7.43 0.44
N ALA A 131 -8.66 -8.66 -0.03
CA ALA A 131 -9.72 -9.60 -0.40
C ALA A 131 -10.66 -9.93 0.76
N ARG A 132 -10.16 -9.99 1.99
CA ARG A 132 -10.92 -10.32 3.18
C ARG A 132 -11.70 -9.14 3.76
N GLU A 133 -11.11 -7.96 3.73
CA GLU A 133 -11.58 -6.79 4.48
C GLU A 133 -12.39 -5.79 3.63
N PHE A 134 -12.29 -5.86 2.30
CA PHE A 134 -12.91 -4.92 1.37
C PHE A 134 -13.74 -5.64 0.30
N PRO A 135 -14.75 -4.99 -0.29
CA PRO A 135 -15.54 -5.54 -1.39
C PRO A 135 -14.73 -5.49 -2.71
N ALA A 136 -13.64 -6.25 -2.75
CA ALA A 136 -12.65 -6.26 -3.81
C ALA A 136 -12.84 -7.45 -4.76
N ASP A 137 -12.90 -7.18 -6.06
CA ASP A 137 -12.82 -8.21 -7.10
C ASP A 137 -11.36 -8.47 -7.46
N MET A 138 -10.77 -9.46 -6.80
CA MET A 138 -9.37 -9.83 -6.99
C MET A 138 -9.09 -10.54 -8.32
N THR A 139 -10.11 -10.81 -9.14
CA THR A 139 -9.91 -11.32 -10.50
C THR A 139 -9.63 -10.21 -11.50
N ARG A 140 -9.91 -8.96 -11.14
CA ARG A 140 -9.69 -7.75 -11.94
C ARG A 140 -8.77 -6.80 -11.21
N GLN A 141 -7.49 -6.93 -11.47
CA GLN A 141 -6.46 -6.13 -10.81
C GLN A 141 -5.53 -5.45 -11.81
N GLY A 142 -5.06 -4.27 -11.47
CA GLY A 142 -3.99 -3.55 -12.15
C GLY A 142 -2.99 -3.00 -11.14
N ILE A 143 -1.75 -2.80 -11.57
CA ILE A 143 -0.69 -2.21 -10.76
C ILE A 143 0.03 -1.14 -11.55
N PHE A 144 0.38 -0.05 -10.88
CA PHE A 144 1.20 1.01 -11.44
C PHE A 144 1.98 1.69 -10.31
N GLY A 145 2.93 2.53 -10.65
CA GLY A 145 3.71 3.23 -9.66
C GLY A 145 4.53 4.37 -10.23
N HIS A 146 5.21 5.07 -9.36
CA HIS A 146 6.10 6.17 -9.71
C HIS A 146 7.52 5.88 -9.22
N SER A 147 8.54 6.18 -10.07
CA SER A 147 9.96 6.05 -9.71
C SER A 147 10.29 4.62 -9.22
N MET A 148 10.79 4.45 -7.98
CA MET A 148 11.02 3.16 -7.34
C MET A 148 9.77 2.25 -7.42
N GLY A 149 8.57 2.82 -7.24
CA GLY A 149 7.32 2.08 -7.35
C GLY A 149 6.94 1.74 -8.78
N GLY A 150 7.32 2.55 -9.77
CA GLY A 150 7.17 2.20 -11.19
C GLY A 150 8.01 0.99 -11.56
N HIS A 151 9.25 0.93 -11.09
CA HIS A 151 10.12 -0.23 -11.22
C HIS A 151 9.55 -1.46 -10.49
N GLY A 152 9.02 -1.26 -9.27
CA GLY A 152 8.40 -2.35 -8.50
C GLY A 152 7.11 -2.90 -9.11
N ALA A 153 6.43 -2.15 -9.98
CA ALA A 153 5.21 -2.59 -10.66
C ALA A 153 5.49 -3.47 -11.92
N LEU A 154 6.73 -3.46 -12.44
CA LEU A 154 7.17 -4.28 -13.59
C LEU A 154 7.67 -5.65 -13.16
#